data_7c9424190dd77c828b1a3110d66e8b2f
#
_entry.id   7c9424190dd77c828b1a3110d66e8b2f
#
_cell.length_a   1.000
_cell.length_b   1.000
_cell.length_c   1.000
_cell.angle_alpha   90.00
_cell.angle_beta   90.00
_cell.angle_gamma   90.00
#
_symmetry.space_group_name_H-M   'P 1'
#
loop_
_entity.id
_entity.type
_entity.pdbx_description
1 polymer ?
#
loop_
_entity_poly.entity_id
_entity_poly.type
_entity_poly.pdbx_seq_one_letter_code
_entity_poly.pdbx_strand_id
1 'polypeptide(L)'
;MAGRLQGKRCFVTAAGQGIGRAAALAFAAEGGSVVATDRDPALLAGMEGVETRKLDVLDDAAVAEAVAAAGPLDVLFNCAGYVHQNTALTCTDEEWEFAFALNVRAMWKAIRAALPAMLERRRGSIVNMASACSSVKGAPNRFLYGTTKAAVVGLTKAVATEHVGQGVRCNCLCPGTVETPSLGERIAANAGAAGGTDAARAAFVSRQAMGRLARPEEIAALAVYLAADESAFVTGQAVVIDGGWTL
;
A
#
# COMPACT_ATOMS: atom_id res chain seq x y z
N MET A 1 13.29 -6.15 -24.56
CA MET A 1 12.80 -4.76 -24.32
C MET A 1 13.27 -4.36 -22.94
N ALA A 2 13.65 -3.09 -22.72
CA ALA A 2 13.96 -2.59 -21.38
C ALA A 2 12.70 -2.70 -20.49
N GLY A 3 12.86 -3.02 -19.20
CA GLY A 3 11.75 -3.08 -18.26
C GLY A 3 11.11 -1.71 -18.04
N ARG A 4 9.84 -1.69 -17.63
CA ARG A 4 9.02 -0.46 -17.46
C ARG A 4 9.57 0.49 -16.39
N LEU A 5 10.38 -0.03 -15.45
CA LEU A 5 11.02 0.73 -14.36
C LEU A 5 12.55 0.80 -14.52
N GLN A 6 13.08 0.53 -15.72
CA GLN A 6 14.51 0.57 -15.98
C GLN A 6 15.13 1.90 -15.55
N GLY A 7 16.14 1.84 -14.69
CA GLY A 7 16.85 3.01 -14.16
C GLY A 7 16.10 3.83 -13.12
N LYS A 8 14.93 3.38 -12.64
CA LYS A 8 14.19 4.03 -11.55
C LYS A 8 14.62 3.48 -10.18
N ARG A 9 14.82 4.35 -9.22
CA ARG A 9 15.04 4.02 -7.81
C ARG A 9 13.69 3.95 -7.10
N CYS A 10 13.34 2.77 -6.57
CA CYS A 10 12.06 2.47 -5.95
C CYS A 10 12.22 2.16 -4.46
N PHE A 11 11.34 2.68 -3.62
CA PHE A 11 11.29 2.40 -2.19
C PHE A 11 9.92 1.81 -1.84
N VAL A 12 9.90 0.67 -1.15
CA VAL A 12 8.68 -0.06 -0.80
C VAL A 12 8.63 -0.33 0.70
N THR A 13 7.57 0.13 1.38
CA THR A 13 7.36 -0.16 2.80
C THR A 13 6.51 -1.42 3.01
N ALA A 14 6.72 -2.13 4.13
CA ALA A 14 6.05 -3.39 4.46
C ALA A 14 6.17 -4.42 3.31
N ALA A 15 7.39 -4.60 2.81
CA ALA A 15 7.70 -5.44 1.66
C ALA A 15 8.01 -6.90 2.03
N GLY A 16 7.91 -7.27 3.30
CA GLY A 16 8.23 -8.63 3.75
C GLY A 16 7.23 -9.69 3.29
N GLN A 17 5.98 -9.31 3.05
CA GLN A 17 4.91 -10.25 2.67
C GLN A 17 3.80 -9.58 1.83
N GLY A 18 2.88 -10.42 1.32
CA GLY A 18 1.66 -9.98 0.65
C GLY A 18 1.91 -9.01 -0.52
N ILE A 19 1.13 -7.95 -0.59
CA ILE A 19 1.16 -6.98 -1.69
C ILE A 19 2.52 -6.26 -1.76
N GLY A 20 3.09 -5.88 -0.61
CA GLY A 20 4.38 -5.17 -0.57
C GLY A 20 5.51 -6.02 -1.17
N ARG A 21 5.57 -7.32 -0.80
CA ARG A 21 6.56 -8.26 -1.36
C ARG A 21 6.36 -8.45 -2.86
N ALA A 22 5.12 -8.70 -3.29
CA ALA A 22 4.81 -8.87 -4.70
C ALA A 22 5.18 -7.62 -5.53
N ALA A 23 4.89 -6.43 -5.01
CA ALA A 23 5.23 -5.17 -5.68
C ALA A 23 6.75 -4.94 -5.75
N ALA A 24 7.49 -5.20 -4.66
CA ALA A 24 8.95 -5.04 -4.66
C ALA A 24 9.61 -5.97 -5.68
N LEU A 25 9.19 -7.23 -5.75
CA LEU A 25 9.69 -8.20 -6.74
C LEU A 25 9.27 -7.81 -8.18
N ALA A 26 8.04 -7.37 -8.37
CA ALA A 26 7.58 -6.90 -9.69
C ALA A 26 8.33 -5.65 -10.15
N PHE A 27 8.64 -4.71 -9.26
CA PHE A 27 9.44 -3.53 -9.58
C PHE A 27 10.86 -3.92 -10.00
N ALA A 28 11.49 -4.88 -9.30
CA ALA A 28 12.81 -5.38 -9.66
C ALA A 28 12.79 -6.12 -11.01
N ALA A 29 11.79 -6.96 -11.26
CA ALA A 29 11.61 -7.66 -12.52
C ALA A 29 11.44 -6.70 -13.71
N GLU A 30 10.90 -5.51 -13.49
CA GLU A 30 10.75 -4.43 -14.47
C GLU A 30 12.00 -3.52 -14.56
N GLY A 31 13.13 -3.93 -13.98
CA GLY A 31 14.42 -3.23 -14.08
C GLY A 31 14.60 -2.09 -13.08
N GLY A 32 13.73 -1.96 -12.09
CA GLY A 32 13.86 -0.98 -11.00
C GLY A 32 14.96 -1.37 -10.00
N SER A 33 15.71 -0.40 -9.51
CA SER A 33 16.59 -0.55 -8.35
C SER A 33 15.75 -0.38 -7.08
N VAL A 34 15.42 -1.49 -6.39
CA VAL A 34 14.42 -1.52 -5.32
C VAL A 34 15.06 -1.58 -3.94
N VAL A 35 14.60 -0.72 -3.03
CA VAL A 35 14.80 -0.84 -1.58
C VAL A 35 13.50 -1.32 -0.97
N ALA A 36 13.48 -2.55 -0.48
CA ALA A 36 12.35 -3.18 0.21
C ALA A 36 12.56 -3.11 1.71
N THR A 37 11.56 -2.61 2.44
CA THR A 37 11.67 -2.45 3.89
C THR A 37 10.54 -3.16 4.61
N ASP A 38 10.88 -3.72 5.78
CA ASP A 38 9.89 -4.28 6.71
C ASP A 38 10.40 -4.15 8.15
N ARG A 39 9.49 -4.13 9.12
CA ARG A 39 9.84 -4.12 10.55
C ARG A 39 10.49 -5.45 10.97
N ASP A 40 10.09 -6.56 10.32
CA ASP A 40 10.66 -7.87 10.53
C ASP A 40 11.61 -8.22 9.38
N PRO A 41 12.94 -8.15 9.59
CA PRO A 41 13.92 -8.45 8.55
C PRO A 41 13.90 -9.91 8.11
N ALA A 42 13.37 -10.84 8.91
CA ALA A 42 13.26 -12.24 8.53
C ALA A 42 12.31 -12.44 7.34
N LEU A 43 11.26 -11.60 7.24
CA LEU A 43 10.31 -11.62 6.13
C LEU A 43 10.91 -11.11 4.80
N LEU A 44 12.05 -10.41 4.85
CA LEU A 44 12.74 -9.91 3.66
C LEU A 44 13.72 -10.93 3.07
N ALA A 45 13.94 -12.06 3.74
CA ALA A 45 14.85 -13.10 3.27
C ALA A 45 14.41 -13.65 1.90
N GLY A 46 15.39 -13.99 1.04
CA GLY A 46 15.16 -14.58 -0.28
C GLY A 46 14.56 -13.64 -1.33
N MET A 47 14.63 -12.31 -1.13
CA MET A 47 14.24 -11.33 -2.15
C MET A 47 15.44 -11.05 -3.07
N GLU A 48 15.60 -11.90 -4.09
CA GLU A 48 16.70 -11.75 -5.05
C GLU A 48 16.56 -10.46 -5.89
N GLY A 49 17.70 -9.80 -6.13
CA GLY A 49 17.74 -8.57 -6.93
C GLY A 49 17.16 -7.33 -6.24
N VAL A 50 16.86 -7.42 -4.94
CA VAL A 50 16.25 -6.35 -4.14
C VAL A 50 17.15 -6.03 -2.94
N GLU A 51 17.44 -4.75 -2.73
CA GLU A 51 18.09 -4.28 -1.51
C GLU A 51 17.08 -4.32 -0.35
N THR A 52 17.42 -4.97 0.75
CA THR A 52 16.50 -5.12 1.89
C THR A 52 16.99 -4.37 3.11
N ARG A 53 16.08 -3.71 3.85
CA ARG A 53 16.39 -2.98 5.08
C ARG A 53 15.31 -3.15 6.13
N LYS A 54 15.72 -3.31 7.39
CA LYS A 54 14.77 -3.23 8.51
C LYS A 54 14.27 -1.80 8.66
N LEU A 55 12.95 -1.63 8.77
CA LEU A 55 12.32 -0.33 9.02
C LEU A 55 10.99 -0.52 9.74
N ASP A 56 10.86 0.06 10.92
CA ASP A 56 9.56 0.31 11.53
C ASP A 56 9.06 1.69 11.06
N VAL A 57 7.97 1.70 10.31
CA VAL A 57 7.38 2.95 9.77
C VAL A 57 6.73 3.83 10.84
N LEU A 58 6.60 3.34 12.09
CA LEU A 58 6.14 4.13 13.23
C LEU A 58 7.26 4.98 13.84
N ASP A 59 8.52 4.67 13.52
CA ASP A 59 9.68 5.50 13.92
C ASP A 59 9.95 6.56 12.85
N ASP A 60 9.54 7.78 13.13
CA ASP A 60 9.67 8.93 12.22
C ASP A 60 11.13 9.23 11.82
N ALA A 61 12.09 9.05 12.75
CA ALA A 61 13.51 9.28 12.49
C ALA A 61 14.06 8.18 11.57
N ALA A 62 13.75 6.91 11.88
CA ALA A 62 14.15 5.77 11.06
C ALA A 62 13.59 5.87 9.62
N VAL A 63 12.36 6.36 9.44
CA VAL A 63 11.78 6.60 8.11
C VAL A 63 12.60 7.64 7.34
N ALA A 64 12.92 8.76 7.96
CA ALA A 64 13.71 9.81 7.32
C ALA A 64 15.12 9.33 6.94
N GLU A 65 15.79 8.62 7.83
CA GLU A 65 17.12 8.03 7.60
C GLU A 65 17.10 6.97 6.49
N ALA A 66 16.11 6.07 6.50
CA ALA A 66 15.99 5.02 5.50
C ALA A 66 15.75 5.58 4.08
N VAL A 67 14.90 6.61 3.96
CA VAL A 67 14.66 7.31 2.69
C VAL A 67 15.91 8.07 2.22
N ALA A 68 16.58 8.79 3.12
CA ALA A 68 17.83 9.50 2.79
C ALA A 68 18.94 8.53 2.33
N ALA A 69 19.11 7.42 3.04
CA ALA A 69 20.09 6.38 2.70
C ALA A 69 19.75 5.62 1.41
N ALA A 70 18.48 5.59 0.99
CA ALA A 70 18.08 5.04 -0.29
C ALA A 70 18.47 5.92 -1.49
N GLY A 71 18.83 7.19 -1.23
CA GLY A 71 19.13 8.17 -2.27
C GLY A 71 17.88 8.75 -2.93
N PRO A 72 18.05 9.54 -4.00
CA PRO A 72 16.93 10.18 -4.67
C PRO A 72 15.95 9.17 -5.29
N LEU A 73 14.74 9.09 -4.77
CA LEU A 73 13.72 8.14 -5.21
C LEU A 73 12.96 8.64 -6.45
N ASP A 74 12.70 7.74 -7.41
CA ASP A 74 11.76 7.94 -8.51
C ASP A 74 10.36 7.42 -8.15
N VAL A 75 10.31 6.37 -7.33
CA VAL A 75 9.07 5.74 -6.90
C VAL A 75 9.07 5.52 -5.39
N LEU A 76 7.99 5.95 -4.74
CA LEU A 76 7.69 5.62 -3.34
C LEU A 76 6.38 4.81 -3.30
N PHE A 77 6.45 3.55 -2.84
CA PHE A 77 5.27 2.73 -2.61
C PHE A 77 5.02 2.55 -1.10
N ASN A 78 4.03 3.24 -0.60
CA ASN A 78 3.58 3.16 0.78
C ASN A 78 2.57 2.01 0.93
N CYS A 79 3.03 0.84 1.39
CA CYS A 79 2.20 -0.37 1.52
C CYS A 79 1.89 -0.75 2.98
N ALA A 80 2.59 -0.16 3.96
CA ALA A 80 2.34 -0.45 5.37
C ALA A 80 0.91 -0.14 5.80
N GLY A 81 0.32 -1.02 6.61
CA GLY A 81 -1.01 -0.82 7.15
C GLY A 81 -1.55 -2.03 7.90
N TYR A 82 -2.58 -1.79 8.70
CA TYR A 82 -3.27 -2.80 9.50
C TYR A 82 -4.78 -2.68 9.36
N VAL A 83 -5.48 -3.82 9.39
CA VAL A 83 -6.94 -3.90 9.22
C VAL A 83 -7.60 -4.16 10.56
N HIS A 84 -8.10 -3.13 11.22
CA HIS A 84 -8.92 -3.28 12.44
C HIS A 84 -10.31 -3.82 12.10
N GLN A 85 -10.85 -4.60 13.03
CA GLN A 85 -12.21 -5.14 12.97
C GLN A 85 -13.01 -4.59 14.17
N ASN A 86 -13.64 -3.45 13.96
CA ASN A 86 -14.43 -2.77 14.97
C ASN A 86 -15.58 -1.96 14.36
N THR A 87 -16.46 -1.48 15.23
CA THR A 87 -17.54 -0.53 14.93
C THR A 87 -17.25 0.80 15.62
N ALA A 88 -18.07 1.83 15.36
CA ALA A 88 -17.95 3.11 16.05
C ALA A 88 -18.14 3.00 17.58
N LEU A 89 -18.84 1.96 18.04
CA LEU A 89 -19.08 1.75 19.48
C LEU A 89 -17.99 0.90 20.16
N THR A 90 -17.24 0.11 19.40
CA THR A 90 -16.25 -0.83 19.94
C THR A 90 -14.82 -0.44 19.67
N CYS A 91 -14.60 0.63 18.91
CA CYS A 91 -13.28 1.19 18.66
C CYS A 91 -12.76 1.87 19.93
N THR A 92 -11.55 1.52 20.36
CA THR A 92 -10.90 2.20 21.49
C THR A 92 -10.03 3.36 21.02
N ASP A 93 -9.66 4.25 21.94
CA ASP A 93 -8.76 5.37 21.63
C ASP A 93 -7.37 4.88 21.23
N GLU A 94 -6.85 3.80 21.84
CA GLU A 94 -5.57 3.20 21.50
C GLU A 94 -5.58 2.60 20.09
N GLU A 95 -6.66 1.92 19.70
CA GLU A 95 -6.83 1.43 18.33
C GLU A 95 -6.85 2.58 17.33
N TRP A 96 -7.57 3.67 17.68
CA TRP A 96 -7.66 4.87 16.83
C TRP A 96 -6.30 5.50 16.60
N GLU A 97 -5.56 5.78 17.67
CA GLU A 97 -4.23 6.39 17.57
C GLU A 97 -3.26 5.49 16.79
N PHE A 98 -3.21 4.20 17.08
CA PHE A 98 -2.38 3.26 16.36
C PHE A 98 -2.74 3.18 14.88
N ALA A 99 -4.03 3.10 14.53
CA ALA A 99 -4.46 2.98 13.14
C ALA A 99 -4.11 4.23 12.33
N PHE A 100 -4.32 5.43 12.87
CA PHE A 100 -3.94 6.66 12.20
C PHE A 100 -2.42 6.82 12.13
N ALA A 101 -1.68 6.45 13.17
CA ALA A 101 -0.23 6.45 13.14
C ALA A 101 0.31 5.56 12.02
N LEU A 102 -0.19 4.30 11.92
CA LEU A 102 0.32 3.34 10.96
C LEU A 102 -0.22 3.56 9.53
N ASN A 103 -1.54 3.69 9.37
CA ASN A 103 -2.17 3.71 8.06
C ASN A 103 -2.07 5.08 7.35
N VAL A 104 -1.89 6.16 8.08
CA VAL A 104 -1.94 7.53 7.54
C VAL A 104 -0.64 8.29 7.81
N ARG A 105 -0.27 8.47 9.09
CA ARG A 105 0.89 9.28 9.46
C ARG A 105 2.20 8.72 8.91
N ALA A 106 2.40 7.41 8.98
CA ALA A 106 3.59 6.76 8.43
C ALA A 106 3.76 7.03 6.93
N MET A 107 2.67 6.97 6.14
CA MET A 107 2.70 7.32 4.71
C MET A 107 3.08 8.79 4.49
N TRP A 108 2.47 9.71 5.26
CA TRP A 108 2.84 11.12 5.19
C TRP A 108 4.31 11.36 5.52
N LYS A 109 4.87 10.69 6.53
CA LYS A 109 6.28 10.81 6.89
C LYS A 109 7.21 10.33 5.79
N ALA A 110 6.93 9.20 5.15
CA ALA A 110 7.68 8.70 4.01
C ALA A 110 7.59 9.66 2.80
N ILE A 111 6.40 10.18 2.50
CA ILE A 111 6.19 11.20 1.46
C ILE A 111 7.02 12.45 1.77
N ARG A 112 6.93 12.98 2.98
CA ARG A 112 7.68 14.17 3.42
C ARG A 112 9.19 13.98 3.27
N ALA A 113 9.71 12.78 3.52
CA ALA A 113 11.13 12.48 3.38
C ALA A 113 11.58 12.37 1.91
N ALA A 114 10.75 11.79 1.04
CA ALA A 114 11.08 11.58 -0.38
C ALA A 114 10.84 12.81 -1.27
N LEU A 115 9.83 13.61 -0.94
CA LEU A 115 9.31 14.69 -1.77
C LEU A 115 10.34 15.76 -2.15
N PRO A 116 11.22 16.28 -1.28
CA PRO A 116 12.18 17.32 -1.64
C PRO A 116 13.05 16.94 -2.85
N ALA A 117 13.63 15.73 -2.86
CA ALA A 117 14.47 15.25 -3.95
C ALA A 117 13.66 14.98 -5.23
N MET A 118 12.38 14.59 -5.12
CA MET A 118 11.48 14.44 -6.28
C MET A 118 11.17 15.80 -6.90
N LEU A 119 10.91 16.81 -6.10
CA LEU A 119 10.62 18.19 -6.55
C LEU A 119 11.84 18.83 -7.22
N GLU A 120 13.03 18.70 -6.63
CA GLU A 120 14.28 19.21 -7.20
C GLU A 120 14.53 18.63 -8.61
N ARG A 121 14.30 17.32 -8.79
CA ARG A 121 14.47 16.64 -10.08
C ARG A 121 13.24 16.76 -10.99
N ARG A 122 12.16 17.40 -10.52
CA ARG A 122 10.88 17.50 -11.21
C ARG A 122 10.37 16.15 -11.72
N ARG A 123 10.59 15.09 -10.94
CA ARG A 123 10.25 13.71 -11.31
C ARG A 123 9.97 12.87 -10.05
N GLY A 124 8.79 12.26 -9.99
CA GLY A 124 8.44 11.34 -8.91
C GLY A 124 7.08 10.69 -9.12
N SER A 125 6.94 9.45 -8.65
CA SER A 125 5.66 8.75 -8.55
C SER A 125 5.47 8.20 -7.15
N ILE A 126 4.44 8.68 -6.46
CA ILE A 126 4.04 8.21 -5.15
C ILE A 126 2.80 7.34 -5.32
N VAL A 127 2.84 6.12 -4.81
CA VAL A 127 1.72 5.18 -4.82
C VAL A 127 1.39 4.81 -3.38
N ASN A 128 0.18 5.09 -2.94
CA ASN A 128 -0.29 4.81 -1.58
C ASN A 128 -1.25 3.62 -1.56
N MET A 129 -1.16 2.76 -0.57
CA MET A 129 -2.10 1.66 -0.36
C MET A 129 -3.33 2.13 0.41
N ALA A 130 -4.40 2.45 -0.32
CA ALA A 130 -5.73 2.67 0.24
C ALA A 130 -6.52 1.35 0.32
N SER A 131 -7.79 1.33 0.02
CA SER A 131 -8.66 0.15 -0.01
C SER A 131 -9.98 0.51 -0.72
N ALA A 132 -10.66 -0.47 -1.30
CA ALA A 132 -12.07 -0.34 -1.69
C ALA A 132 -12.94 0.00 -0.45
N CYS A 133 -12.60 -0.57 0.71
CA CYS A 133 -13.18 -0.15 2.00
C CYS A 133 -12.54 1.18 2.46
N SER A 134 -13.09 2.28 1.96
CA SER A 134 -12.62 3.66 2.19
C SER A 134 -13.74 4.64 1.86
N SER A 135 -13.43 5.78 1.26
CA SER A 135 -14.42 6.68 0.64
C SER A 135 -15.12 6.10 -0.59
N VAL A 136 -14.66 4.94 -1.09
CA VAL A 136 -15.28 4.22 -2.22
C VAL A 136 -16.48 3.41 -1.74
N LYS A 137 -16.31 2.59 -0.68
CA LYS A 137 -17.37 1.74 -0.12
C LYS A 137 -17.19 1.54 1.38
N GLY A 138 -18.27 1.61 2.13
CA GLY A 138 -18.32 1.15 3.53
C GLY A 138 -18.41 -0.38 3.63
N ALA A 139 -17.88 -0.96 4.70
CA ALA A 139 -18.04 -2.38 5.00
C ALA A 139 -18.28 -2.60 6.50
N PRO A 140 -19.12 -3.59 6.89
CA PRO A 140 -19.36 -3.92 8.28
C PRO A 140 -18.06 -4.26 9.02
N ASN A 141 -17.98 -3.87 10.30
CA ASN A 141 -16.80 -4.09 11.14
C ASN A 141 -15.48 -3.53 10.55
N ARG A 142 -15.56 -2.39 9.87
CA ARG A 142 -14.41 -1.70 9.27
C ARG A 142 -14.46 -0.19 9.54
N PHE A 143 -15.10 0.23 10.64
CA PHE A 143 -15.25 1.63 10.99
C PHE A 143 -13.90 2.36 10.95
N LEU A 144 -12.98 1.96 11.80
CA LEU A 144 -11.67 2.61 11.91
C LEU A 144 -10.80 2.41 10.64
N TYR A 145 -10.76 1.17 10.13
CA TYR A 145 -10.00 0.85 8.93
C TYR A 145 -10.48 1.67 7.72
N GLY A 146 -11.79 1.68 7.46
CA GLY A 146 -12.38 2.45 6.36
C GLY A 146 -12.11 3.95 6.50
N THR A 147 -12.19 4.48 7.72
CA THR A 147 -11.88 5.88 8.03
C THR A 147 -10.42 6.23 7.70
N THR A 148 -9.46 5.42 8.13
CA THR A 148 -8.04 5.65 7.80
C THR A 148 -7.76 5.53 6.31
N LYS A 149 -8.41 4.59 5.61
CA LYS A 149 -8.22 4.42 4.17
C LYS A 149 -8.90 5.52 3.33
N ALA A 150 -9.98 6.11 3.83
CA ALA A 150 -10.55 7.33 3.26
C ALA A 150 -9.61 8.54 3.45
N ALA A 151 -8.95 8.65 4.62
CA ALA A 151 -7.93 9.66 4.85
C ALA A 151 -6.73 9.50 3.88
N VAL A 152 -6.31 8.28 3.55
CA VAL A 152 -5.25 8.04 2.54
C VAL A 152 -5.67 8.53 1.15
N VAL A 153 -6.95 8.38 0.76
CA VAL A 153 -7.46 8.95 -0.50
C VAL A 153 -7.38 10.47 -0.49
N GLY A 154 -7.76 11.11 0.63
CA GLY A 154 -7.65 12.57 0.81
C GLY A 154 -6.21 13.05 0.74
N LEU A 155 -5.29 12.40 1.49
CA LEU A 155 -3.86 12.68 1.48
C LEU A 155 -3.27 12.56 0.07
N THR A 156 -3.65 11.52 -0.68
CA THR A 156 -3.19 11.30 -2.05
C THR A 156 -3.58 12.46 -2.98
N LYS A 157 -4.84 12.91 -2.89
CA LYS A 157 -5.34 14.04 -3.69
C LYS A 157 -4.65 15.35 -3.33
N ALA A 158 -4.45 15.61 -2.03
CA ALA A 158 -3.77 16.82 -1.56
C ALA A 158 -2.34 16.89 -2.11
N VAL A 159 -1.54 15.84 -1.93
CA VAL A 159 -0.16 15.78 -2.45
C VAL A 159 -0.12 15.91 -3.98
N ALA A 160 -1.05 15.26 -4.69
CA ALA A 160 -1.13 15.37 -6.14
C ALA A 160 -1.42 16.81 -6.58
N THR A 161 -2.42 17.47 -5.98
CA THR A 161 -2.81 18.84 -6.32
C THR A 161 -1.69 19.84 -6.09
N GLU A 162 -0.95 19.68 -4.97
CA GLU A 162 0.13 20.59 -4.61
C GLU A 162 1.34 20.49 -5.54
N HIS A 163 1.62 19.28 -6.10
CA HIS A 163 2.90 19.01 -6.74
C HIS A 163 2.84 18.54 -8.20
N VAL A 164 1.66 18.39 -8.80
CA VAL A 164 1.52 17.98 -10.21
C VAL A 164 2.25 18.92 -11.16
N GLY A 165 2.18 20.21 -10.97
CA GLY A 165 2.89 21.22 -11.78
C GLY A 165 4.42 21.18 -11.63
N GLN A 166 4.91 20.46 -10.62
CA GLN A 166 6.32 20.28 -10.33
C GLN A 166 6.85 18.90 -10.74
N GLY A 167 6.07 18.11 -11.50
CA GLY A 167 6.48 16.83 -12.07
C GLY A 167 6.35 15.64 -11.11
N VAL A 168 5.66 15.79 -9.97
CA VAL A 168 5.41 14.69 -9.03
C VAL A 168 3.95 14.25 -9.14
N ARG A 169 3.75 12.95 -9.32
CA ARG A 169 2.43 12.30 -9.33
C ARG A 169 2.20 11.57 -8.01
N CYS A 170 0.96 11.58 -7.54
CA CYS A 170 0.56 10.83 -6.35
C CYS A 170 -0.79 10.15 -6.63
N ASN A 171 -0.83 8.82 -6.52
CA ASN A 171 -2.04 8.03 -6.71
C ASN A 171 -2.20 7.02 -5.56
N CYS A 172 -3.39 6.47 -5.39
CA CYS A 172 -3.56 5.34 -4.48
C CYS A 172 -4.28 4.17 -5.13
N LEU A 173 -3.93 2.96 -4.68
CA LEU A 173 -4.60 1.72 -5.02
C LEU A 173 -5.71 1.46 -4.01
N CYS A 174 -6.88 1.06 -4.50
CA CYS A 174 -8.04 0.68 -3.71
C CYS A 174 -8.41 -0.80 -3.97
N PRO A 175 -7.62 -1.76 -3.41
CA PRO A 175 -7.91 -3.17 -3.62
C PRO A 175 -9.18 -3.62 -2.91
N GLY A 176 -9.83 -4.65 -3.48
CA GLY A 176 -10.77 -5.50 -2.77
C GLY A 176 -10.07 -6.45 -1.80
N THR A 177 -10.59 -7.67 -1.66
CA THR A 177 -9.96 -8.67 -0.79
C THR A 177 -8.85 -9.40 -1.54
N VAL A 178 -7.63 -9.33 -1.00
CA VAL A 178 -6.41 -9.90 -1.58
C VAL A 178 -5.93 -11.07 -0.71
N GLU A 179 -5.51 -12.15 -1.33
CA GLU A 179 -4.99 -13.33 -0.66
C GLU A 179 -3.58 -13.07 -0.11
N THR A 180 -3.50 -12.75 1.17
CA THR A 180 -2.28 -12.38 1.89
C THR A 180 -2.20 -13.11 3.22
N PRO A 181 -1.03 -13.23 3.85
CA PRO A 181 -0.92 -13.77 5.21
C PRO A 181 -1.85 -13.06 6.21
N SER A 182 -1.94 -11.74 6.15
CA SER A 182 -2.87 -10.96 6.98
C SER A 182 -4.35 -11.30 6.74
N LEU A 183 -4.74 -11.72 5.54
CA LEU A 183 -6.09 -12.24 5.31
C LEU A 183 -6.28 -13.61 5.96
N GLY A 184 -5.27 -14.48 5.89
CA GLY A 184 -5.29 -15.79 6.55
C GLY A 184 -5.55 -15.65 8.06
N GLU A 185 -4.85 -14.74 8.74
CA GLU A 185 -5.07 -14.42 10.15
C GLU A 185 -6.51 -13.95 10.43
N ARG A 186 -7.06 -13.09 9.58
CA ARG A 186 -8.44 -12.60 9.71
C ARG A 186 -9.48 -13.68 9.43
N ILE A 187 -9.23 -14.60 8.49
CA ILE A 187 -10.09 -15.75 8.25
C ILE A 187 -10.10 -16.65 9.50
N ALA A 188 -8.94 -16.96 10.06
CA ALA A 188 -8.83 -17.74 11.28
C ALA A 188 -9.56 -17.07 12.46
N ALA A 189 -9.39 -15.76 12.65
CA ALA A 189 -10.06 -15.00 13.71
C ALA A 189 -11.60 -14.97 13.57
N ASN A 190 -12.13 -15.07 12.35
CA ASN A 190 -13.56 -15.07 12.08
C ASN A 190 -14.18 -16.50 12.00
N ALA A 191 -13.36 -17.55 12.06
CA ALA A 191 -13.82 -18.93 11.83
C ALA A 191 -14.90 -19.37 12.82
N GLY A 192 -14.74 -19.03 14.11
CA GLY A 192 -15.72 -19.38 15.14
C GLY A 192 -17.11 -18.79 14.88
N ALA A 193 -17.17 -17.50 14.56
CA ALA A 193 -18.44 -16.81 14.29
C ALA A 193 -19.07 -17.22 12.94
N ALA A 194 -18.25 -17.67 11.99
CA ALA A 194 -18.71 -18.06 10.65
C ALA A 194 -19.13 -19.54 10.55
N GLY A 195 -18.88 -20.36 11.58
CA GLY A 195 -19.14 -21.79 11.53
C GLY A 195 -18.02 -22.62 10.87
N GLY A 196 -16.81 -22.08 10.83
CA GLY A 196 -15.61 -22.73 10.32
C GLY A 196 -14.77 -21.87 9.39
N THR A 197 -13.54 -22.29 9.15
CA THR A 197 -12.57 -21.56 8.31
C THR A 197 -13.04 -21.42 6.87
N ASP A 198 -13.65 -22.46 6.29
CA ASP A 198 -14.14 -22.43 4.91
C ASP A 198 -15.31 -21.46 4.76
N ALA A 199 -16.23 -21.42 5.72
CA ALA A 199 -17.34 -20.47 5.73
C ALA A 199 -16.83 -19.03 5.89
N ALA A 200 -15.85 -18.81 6.77
CA ALA A 200 -15.21 -17.51 6.91
C ALA A 200 -14.51 -17.07 5.62
N ARG A 201 -13.80 -17.97 4.94
CA ARG A 201 -13.18 -17.71 3.62
C ARG A 201 -14.21 -17.38 2.56
N ALA A 202 -15.30 -18.18 2.46
CA ALA A 202 -16.38 -17.95 1.52
C ALA A 202 -17.03 -16.57 1.70
N ALA A 203 -17.17 -16.08 2.94
CA ALA A 203 -17.67 -14.74 3.24
C ALA A 203 -16.75 -13.63 2.74
N PHE A 204 -15.43 -13.86 2.64
CA PHE A 204 -14.51 -12.93 2.01
C PHE A 204 -14.57 -13.00 0.49
N VAL A 205 -14.69 -14.21 -0.10
CA VAL A 205 -14.80 -14.43 -1.53
C VAL A 205 -16.07 -13.81 -2.09
N SER A 206 -17.21 -13.99 -1.41
CA SER A 206 -18.52 -13.50 -1.86
C SER A 206 -18.64 -11.98 -1.99
N ARG A 207 -17.68 -11.23 -1.44
CA ARG A 207 -17.63 -9.77 -1.60
C ARG A 207 -17.29 -9.34 -3.02
N GLN A 208 -16.49 -10.12 -3.73
CA GLN A 208 -16.06 -9.84 -5.08
C GLN A 208 -17.00 -10.51 -6.08
N ALA A 209 -17.61 -9.74 -7.00
CA ALA A 209 -18.49 -10.26 -8.05
C ALA A 209 -17.78 -11.27 -8.97
N MET A 210 -16.43 -11.18 -9.09
CA MET A 210 -15.63 -12.17 -9.81
C MET A 210 -15.56 -13.55 -9.13
N GLY A 211 -16.11 -13.73 -7.92
CA GLY A 211 -16.18 -15.00 -7.21
C GLY A 211 -14.84 -15.55 -6.71
N ARG A 212 -13.82 -14.72 -6.61
CA ARG A 212 -12.50 -15.10 -6.11
C ARG A 212 -11.80 -13.96 -5.38
N LEU A 213 -10.79 -14.29 -4.60
CA LEU A 213 -9.85 -13.32 -4.04
C LEU A 213 -8.86 -12.87 -5.12
N ALA A 214 -8.35 -11.64 -5.01
CA ALA A 214 -7.24 -11.20 -5.83
C ALA A 214 -5.93 -11.83 -5.34
N ARG A 215 -5.00 -12.07 -6.25
CA ARG A 215 -3.62 -12.42 -5.91
C ARG A 215 -2.82 -11.14 -5.68
N PRO A 216 -1.80 -11.15 -4.80
CA PRO A 216 -0.91 -9.99 -4.58
C PRO A 216 -0.29 -9.45 -5.87
N GLU A 217 0.05 -10.34 -6.83
CA GLU A 217 0.65 -10.00 -8.11
C GLU A 217 -0.29 -9.18 -9.00
N GLU A 218 -1.60 -9.36 -8.89
CA GLU A 218 -2.58 -8.55 -9.64
C GLU A 218 -2.57 -7.10 -9.17
N ILE A 219 -2.37 -6.87 -7.86
CA ILE A 219 -2.23 -5.53 -7.30
C ILE A 219 -0.85 -4.94 -7.66
N ALA A 220 0.20 -5.76 -7.61
CA ALA A 220 1.55 -5.37 -7.97
C ALA A 220 1.64 -4.91 -9.44
N ALA A 221 0.95 -5.57 -10.37
CA ALA A 221 0.89 -5.16 -11.78
C ALA A 221 0.34 -3.73 -11.96
N LEU A 222 -0.69 -3.36 -11.20
CA LEU A 222 -1.23 -2.00 -11.21
C LEU A 222 -0.28 -1.01 -10.51
N ALA A 223 0.44 -1.45 -9.46
CA ALA A 223 1.47 -0.63 -8.82
C ALA A 223 2.62 -0.33 -9.81
N VAL A 224 3.06 -1.32 -10.59
CA VAL A 224 4.05 -1.12 -11.67
C VAL A 224 3.55 -0.07 -12.68
N TYR A 225 2.31 -0.19 -13.15
CA TYR A 225 1.73 0.80 -14.08
C TYR A 225 1.77 2.21 -13.50
N LEU A 226 1.36 2.41 -12.25
CA LEU A 226 1.37 3.72 -11.62
C LEU A 226 2.78 4.26 -11.34
N ALA A 227 3.77 3.38 -11.16
CA ALA A 227 5.17 3.72 -10.99
C ALA A 227 5.86 4.09 -12.31
N ALA A 228 5.38 3.55 -13.43
CA ALA A 228 5.98 3.70 -14.77
C ALA A 228 5.60 5.03 -15.46
N ASP A 229 6.36 5.39 -16.51
CA ASP A 229 6.14 6.63 -17.28
C ASP A 229 4.89 6.55 -18.16
N GLU A 230 4.40 5.35 -18.49
CA GLU A 230 3.13 5.16 -19.21
C GLU A 230 1.90 5.67 -18.45
N SER A 231 2.00 5.88 -17.13
CA SER A 231 0.98 6.55 -16.32
C SER A 231 1.24 8.04 -16.10
N ALA A 232 2.05 8.68 -16.95
CA ALA A 232 2.44 10.09 -16.79
C ALA A 232 1.25 11.08 -16.70
N PHE A 233 0.10 10.73 -17.28
CA PHE A 233 -1.11 11.54 -17.22
C PHE A 233 -2.10 11.14 -16.10
N VAL A 234 -1.67 10.26 -15.19
CA VAL A 234 -2.49 9.75 -14.07
C VAL A 234 -1.95 10.31 -12.76
N THR A 235 -2.70 11.19 -12.10
CA THR A 235 -2.37 11.72 -10.78
C THR A 235 -3.65 12.06 -10.00
N GLY A 236 -3.60 12.01 -8.66
CA GLY A 236 -4.73 12.29 -7.77
C GLY A 236 -5.80 11.20 -7.77
N GLN A 237 -5.54 10.03 -8.38
CA GLN A 237 -6.55 9.00 -8.57
C GLN A 237 -6.59 7.98 -7.43
N ALA A 238 -7.80 7.58 -7.06
CA ALA A 238 -8.08 6.41 -6.24
C ALA A 238 -8.48 5.26 -7.20
N VAL A 239 -7.49 4.43 -7.56
CA VAL A 239 -7.68 3.41 -8.60
C VAL A 239 -8.21 2.13 -7.96
N VAL A 240 -9.46 1.82 -8.25
CA VAL A 240 -10.16 0.63 -7.73
C VAL A 240 -9.70 -0.62 -8.50
N ILE A 241 -9.35 -1.68 -7.73
CA ILE A 241 -9.01 -3.01 -8.23
C ILE A 241 -9.57 -4.04 -7.23
N ASP A 242 -10.83 -4.38 -7.35
CA ASP A 242 -11.59 -5.04 -6.29
C ASP A 242 -12.44 -6.24 -6.74
N GLY A 243 -12.30 -6.69 -7.98
CA GLY A 243 -13.04 -7.81 -8.51
C GLY A 243 -14.57 -7.58 -8.55
N GLY A 244 -14.99 -6.30 -8.65
CA GLY A 244 -16.40 -5.91 -8.71
C GLY A 244 -17.07 -5.79 -7.34
N TRP A 245 -16.32 -5.66 -6.25
CA TRP A 245 -16.92 -5.48 -4.92
C TRP A 245 -17.67 -4.15 -4.78
N THR A 246 -17.29 -3.14 -5.53
CA THR A 246 -17.90 -1.79 -5.47
C THR A 246 -18.97 -1.54 -6.53
N LEU A 247 -19.28 -2.54 -7.36
CA LEU A 247 -20.39 -2.49 -8.33
C LEU A 247 -21.76 -2.50 -7.65
#